data_85a2574f034c3854b837baa693a7f834
#
_entry.id   85a2574f034c3854b837baa693a7f834
#
_cell.length_a   1.000
_cell.length_b   1.000
_cell.length_c   1.000
_cell.angle_alpha   90.00
_cell.angle_beta   90.00
_cell.angle_gamma   90.00
#
_symmetry.space_group_name_H-M   'P 1'
#
loop_
_entity.id
_entity.type
_entity.pdbx_description
1 polymer ?
#
loop_
_entity_poly.entity_id
_entity_poly.type
_entity_poly.pdbx_seq_one_letter_code
_entity_poly.pdbx_strand_id
1 'polypeptide(L)'
;MNTRAINAADAVVRRYNSRNPEEIISRRAIKVKDIRYCRDLLGYYSVMLNCEYIGINPNCTTAQRVSALAHELGHAFFDRSHATSGQAFQDTYFYSLDNSRAERRANIFAAELLLSDDNVLKPIGYYEFNADRLQLEASLPSRCSSAYRAMKYQELLQEFQYTHSGLCTPAEIAQTKGIEKHFIDFKLNILAEKGYQLPVLPELRSDFLKDSMKNGCRESKVTMD
;
A
#
# COMPACT_ATOMS: atom_id res chain seq x y z
N MET A 1 7.82 -12.38 1.05
CA MET A 1 7.29 -11.49 -0.02
C MET A 1 6.13 -12.15 -0.75
N ASN A 2 5.05 -11.45 -1.05
CA ASN A 2 3.96 -11.99 -1.88
C ASN A 2 4.22 -11.67 -3.37
N THR A 3 5.19 -12.39 -3.97
CA THR A 3 5.61 -12.21 -5.36
C THR A 3 4.47 -12.32 -6.37
N ARG A 4 3.43 -13.13 -6.05
CA ARG A 4 2.26 -13.28 -6.92
C ARG A 4 1.48 -11.97 -7.10
N ALA A 5 1.28 -11.20 -6.01
CA ALA A 5 0.56 -9.93 -6.08
C ALA A 5 1.37 -8.86 -6.84
N ILE A 6 2.68 -8.80 -6.59
CA ILE A 6 3.59 -7.90 -7.28
C ILE A 6 3.59 -8.17 -8.79
N ASN A 7 3.82 -9.42 -9.17
CA ASN A 7 3.87 -9.82 -10.59
C ASN A 7 2.52 -9.59 -11.30
N ALA A 8 1.40 -9.77 -10.59
CA ALA A 8 0.08 -9.50 -11.13
C ALA A 8 -0.15 -8.00 -11.38
N ALA A 9 0.24 -7.13 -10.44
CA ALA A 9 0.15 -5.68 -10.61
C ALA A 9 1.00 -5.21 -11.79
N ASP A 10 2.24 -5.69 -11.90
CA ASP A 10 3.12 -5.39 -13.03
C ASP A 10 2.54 -5.86 -14.37
N ALA A 11 1.95 -7.05 -14.40
CA ALA A 11 1.30 -7.57 -15.62
C ALA A 11 0.08 -6.71 -16.01
N VAL A 12 -0.68 -6.25 -15.02
CA VAL A 12 -1.83 -5.34 -15.23
C VAL A 12 -1.37 -4.01 -15.78
N VAL A 13 -0.34 -3.39 -15.18
CA VAL A 13 0.22 -2.12 -15.65
C VAL A 13 0.71 -2.26 -17.09
N ARG A 14 1.45 -3.32 -17.42
CA ARG A 14 1.91 -3.57 -18.81
C ARG A 14 0.74 -3.78 -19.78
N ARG A 15 -0.27 -4.59 -19.37
CA ARG A 15 -1.41 -4.92 -20.24
C ARG A 15 -2.26 -3.71 -20.58
N TYR A 16 -2.52 -2.84 -19.61
CA TYR A 16 -3.39 -1.68 -19.76
C TYR A 16 -2.62 -0.39 -20.05
N ASN A 17 -1.30 -0.42 -19.96
CA ASN A 17 -0.42 0.75 -20.03
C ASN A 17 -0.91 1.89 -19.12
N SER A 18 -1.37 1.54 -17.93
CA SER A 18 -1.97 2.46 -16.97
C SER A 18 -1.79 1.98 -15.55
N ARG A 19 -1.68 2.93 -14.62
CA ARG A 19 -1.73 2.73 -13.16
C ARG A 19 -3.01 3.27 -12.56
N ASN A 20 -3.89 3.85 -13.38
CA ASN A 20 -5.16 4.38 -12.92
C ASN A 20 -6.19 3.24 -12.73
N PRO A 21 -6.64 2.98 -11.48
CA PRO A 21 -7.58 1.89 -11.21
C PRO A 21 -8.93 2.11 -11.89
N GLU A 22 -9.41 3.35 -12.02
CA GLU A 22 -10.69 3.63 -12.70
C GLU A 22 -10.66 3.25 -14.18
N GLU A 23 -9.56 3.58 -14.85
CA GLU A 23 -9.36 3.21 -16.26
C GLU A 23 -9.31 1.68 -16.44
N ILE A 24 -8.56 0.99 -15.58
CA ILE A 24 -8.43 -0.47 -15.65
C ILE A 24 -9.77 -1.15 -15.36
N ILE A 25 -10.51 -0.69 -14.36
CA ILE A 25 -11.84 -1.16 -13.98
C ILE A 25 -12.82 -1.01 -15.18
N SER A 26 -12.82 0.17 -15.80
CA SER A 26 -13.65 0.45 -16.98
C SER A 26 -13.32 -0.49 -18.15
N ARG A 27 -12.02 -0.66 -18.46
CA ARG A 27 -11.56 -1.53 -19.57
C ARG A 27 -11.78 -3.01 -19.29
N ARG A 28 -11.96 -3.41 -18.03
CA ARG A 28 -12.38 -4.76 -17.61
C ARG A 28 -13.89 -4.95 -17.58
N ALA A 29 -14.67 -3.92 -17.86
CA ALA A 29 -16.13 -3.91 -17.74
C ALA A 29 -16.65 -4.26 -16.32
N ILE A 30 -15.85 -3.98 -15.28
CA ILE A 30 -16.31 -4.07 -13.89
C ILE A 30 -17.20 -2.87 -13.60
N LYS A 31 -18.39 -3.12 -13.04
CA LYS A 31 -19.36 -2.07 -12.75
C LYS A 31 -19.10 -1.42 -11.41
N VAL A 32 -18.88 -0.11 -11.39
CA VAL A 32 -18.78 0.64 -10.12
C VAL A 32 -20.15 1.14 -9.70
N LYS A 33 -20.48 0.99 -8.40
CA LYS A 33 -21.77 1.37 -7.79
C LYS A 33 -21.53 2.11 -6.48
N ASP A 34 -22.37 3.10 -6.18
CA ASP A 34 -22.35 3.79 -4.89
C ASP A 34 -22.97 2.92 -3.79
N ILE A 35 -22.32 2.88 -2.62
CA ILE A 35 -22.82 2.22 -1.42
C ILE A 35 -23.75 3.19 -0.69
N ARG A 36 -25.06 2.87 -0.62
CA ARG A 36 -26.07 3.83 -0.11
C ARG A 36 -26.27 3.78 1.42
N TYR A 37 -25.94 2.69 2.09
CA TYR A 37 -26.40 2.43 3.47
C TYR A 37 -25.30 2.09 4.48
N CYS A 38 -24.04 2.15 4.11
CA CYS A 38 -22.94 1.87 5.01
C CYS A 38 -21.97 3.06 5.08
N ARG A 39 -21.89 3.71 6.27
CA ARG A 39 -21.03 4.90 6.44
C ARG A 39 -19.57 4.55 6.63
N ASP A 40 -19.30 3.36 7.20
CA ASP A 40 -17.96 2.97 7.63
C ASP A 40 -17.21 2.10 6.59
N LEU A 41 -17.89 1.72 5.51
CA LEU A 41 -17.32 0.93 4.44
C LEU A 41 -16.83 1.84 3.32
N LEU A 42 -15.55 1.72 2.92
CA LEU A 42 -14.99 2.47 1.78
C LEU A 42 -15.32 1.81 0.45
N GLY A 43 -15.20 0.49 0.37
CA GLY A 43 -15.47 -0.26 -0.83
C GLY A 43 -15.75 -1.74 -0.55
N TYR A 44 -16.21 -2.45 -1.55
CA TYR A 44 -16.28 -3.91 -1.57
C TYR A 44 -16.28 -4.42 -3.01
N TYR A 45 -15.75 -5.62 -3.20
CA TYR A 45 -15.85 -6.36 -4.46
C TYR A 45 -16.88 -7.49 -4.36
N SER A 46 -17.69 -7.66 -5.40
CA SER A 46 -18.65 -8.75 -5.47
C SER A 46 -18.91 -9.23 -6.91
N VAL A 47 -19.40 -10.45 -7.04
CA VAL A 47 -19.84 -11.02 -8.32
C VAL A 47 -21.28 -11.47 -8.21
N MET A 48 -22.17 -10.91 -9.04
CA MET A 48 -23.58 -11.28 -9.10
C MET A 48 -23.95 -11.57 -10.56
N LEU A 49 -24.65 -12.69 -10.78
CA LEU A 49 -25.06 -13.10 -12.12
C LEU A 49 -23.91 -13.07 -13.15
N ASN A 50 -22.75 -13.53 -12.73
CA ASN A 50 -21.51 -13.53 -13.50
C ASN A 50 -20.97 -12.14 -13.92
N CYS A 51 -21.57 -11.05 -13.38
CA CYS A 51 -21.07 -9.68 -13.55
C CYS A 51 -20.26 -9.26 -12.31
N GLU A 52 -19.15 -8.59 -12.54
CA GLU A 52 -18.28 -8.05 -11.48
C GLU A 52 -18.72 -6.64 -11.09
N TYR A 53 -18.74 -6.38 -9.79
CA TYR A 53 -19.12 -5.10 -9.21
C TYR A 53 -18.11 -4.66 -8.17
N ILE A 54 -17.81 -3.37 -8.15
CA ILE A 54 -17.12 -2.71 -7.05
C ILE A 54 -18.08 -1.66 -6.47
N GLY A 55 -18.43 -1.83 -5.20
CA GLY A 55 -19.15 -0.81 -4.44
C GLY A 55 -18.14 0.19 -3.87
N ILE A 56 -18.47 1.50 -3.94
CA ILE A 56 -17.64 2.57 -3.37
C ILE A 56 -18.52 3.51 -2.56
N ASN A 57 -18.01 3.94 -1.40
CA ASN A 57 -18.67 4.96 -0.59
C ASN A 57 -18.62 6.32 -1.31
N PRO A 58 -19.77 6.93 -1.63
CA PRO A 58 -19.80 8.19 -2.35
C PRO A 58 -19.25 9.37 -1.53
N ASN A 59 -19.14 9.22 -0.20
CA ASN A 59 -18.65 10.26 0.70
C ASN A 59 -17.14 10.18 0.97
N CYS A 60 -16.43 9.24 0.33
CA CYS A 60 -14.98 9.15 0.48
C CYS A 60 -14.26 10.31 -0.23
N THR A 61 -13.09 10.67 0.29
CA THR A 61 -12.19 11.61 -0.38
C THR A 61 -11.68 11.03 -1.70
N THR A 62 -11.14 11.88 -2.57
CA THR A 62 -10.51 11.41 -3.82
C THR A 62 -9.39 10.40 -3.55
N ALA A 63 -8.56 10.65 -2.54
CA ALA A 63 -7.48 9.73 -2.15
C ALA A 63 -8.03 8.38 -1.68
N GLN A 64 -9.06 8.39 -0.83
CA GLN A 64 -9.74 7.18 -0.38
C GLN A 64 -10.37 6.41 -1.53
N ARG A 65 -11.01 7.12 -2.47
CA ARG A 65 -11.64 6.50 -3.64
C ARG A 65 -10.62 5.78 -4.52
N VAL A 66 -9.54 6.44 -4.89
CA VAL A 66 -8.47 5.85 -5.72
C VAL A 66 -7.88 4.63 -5.03
N SER A 67 -7.59 4.77 -3.74
CA SER A 67 -7.02 3.71 -2.91
C SER A 67 -7.95 2.50 -2.78
N ALA A 68 -9.22 2.73 -2.49
CA ALA A 68 -10.22 1.67 -2.39
C ALA A 68 -10.43 0.96 -3.73
N LEU A 69 -10.54 1.69 -4.85
CA LEU A 69 -10.68 1.08 -6.17
C LEU A 69 -9.49 0.19 -6.53
N ALA A 70 -8.26 0.60 -6.20
CA ALA A 70 -7.08 -0.23 -6.41
C ALA A 70 -7.07 -1.49 -5.55
N HIS A 71 -7.53 -1.39 -4.30
CA HIS A 71 -7.66 -2.51 -3.38
C HIS A 71 -8.71 -3.52 -3.86
N GLU A 72 -9.93 -3.05 -4.18
CA GLU A 72 -11.03 -3.91 -4.67
C GLU A 72 -10.69 -4.54 -6.02
N LEU A 73 -9.91 -3.85 -6.84
CA LEU A 73 -9.37 -4.43 -8.07
C LEU A 73 -8.42 -5.60 -7.75
N GLY A 74 -7.66 -5.54 -6.66
CA GLY A 74 -6.87 -6.65 -6.14
C GLY A 74 -7.74 -7.88 -5.86
N HIS A 75 -8.87 -7.72 -5.17
CA HIS A 75 -9.83 -8.80 -4.94
C HIS A 75 -10.42 -9.35 -6.25
N ALA A 76 -10.70 -8.48 -7.22
CA ALA A 76 -11.17 -8.91 -8.54
C ALA A 76 -10.16 -9.81 -9.29
N PHE A 77 -8.87 -9.65 -9.03
CA PHE A 77 -7.82 -10.49 -9.62
C PHE A 77 -7.61 -11.81 -8.88
N PHE A 78 -7.81 -11.84 -7.56
CA PHE A 78 -7.41 -13.00 -6.75
C PHE A 78 -8.57 -13.77 -6.15
N ASP A 79 -9.70 -13.13 -5.89
CA ASP A 79 -10.74 -13.66 -5.01
C ASP A 79 -12.10 -13.81 -5.70
N ARG A 80 -12.13 -13.75 -7.04
CA ARG A 80 -13.36 -13.86 -7.84
C ARG A 80 -14.17 -15.11 -7.53
N SER A 81 -13.54 -16.26 -7.30
CA SER A 81 -14.22 -17.51 -6.98
C SER A 81 -14.95 -17.47 -5.63
N HIS A 82 -14.40 -16.77 -4.64
CA HIS A 82 -15.03 -16.59 -3.34
C HIS A 82 -16.20 -15.61 -3.44
N ALA A 83 -16.04 -14.53 -4.21
CA ALA A 83 -17.10 -13.54 -4.43
C ALA A 83 -18.33 -14.10 -5.17
N THR A 84 -18.18 -15.20 -5.93
CA THR A 84 -19.31 -15.88 -6.64
C THR A 84 -20.13 -16.78 -5.73
N SER A 85 -19.65 -17.18 -4.56
CA SER A 85 -20.35 -18.08 -3.64
C SER A 85 -21.46 -17.42 -2.82
N GLY A 86 -21.80 -16.16 -3.10
CA GLY A 86 -22.81 -15.39 -2.36
C GLY A 86 -22.34 -14.86 -1.01
N GLN A 87 -21.11 -15.20 -0.62
CA GLN A 87 -20.40 -14.52 0.45
C GLN A 87 -19.80 -13.25 -0.19
N ALA A 88 -20.57 -12.14 -0.17
CA ALA A 88 -19.94 -10.84 -0.32
C ALA A 88 -18.78 -10.78 0.66
N PHE A 89 -17.60 -10.36 0.19
CA PHE A 89 -16.53 -9.97 1.09
C PHE A 89 -17.06 -8.78 1.90
N GLN A 90 -17.77 -9.07 3.00
CA GLN A 90 -18.35 -8.06 3.90
C GLN A 90 -17.31 -7.54 4.90
N ASP A 91 -16.04 -7.91 4.73
CA ASP A 91 -14.98 -7.65 5.69
C ASP A 91 -14.23 -6.34 5.44
N THR A 92 -14.87 -5.39 4.81
CA THR A 92 -14.25 -4.09 4.59
C THR A 92 -14.72 -3.04 5.59
N TYR A 93 -14.63 -3.32 6.86
CA TYR A 93 -14.37 -2.26 7.81
C TYR A 93 -12.95 -1.76 7.51
N PHE A 94 -12.82 -0.49 7.21
CA PHE A 94 -11.59 0.27 7.08
C PHE A 94 -10.34 -0.58 7.33
N TYR A 95 -9.74 -1.14 6.23
CA TYR A 95 -8.55 -1.97 6.35
C TYR A 95 -8.70 -3.04 7.41
N SER A 96 -9.64 -3.96 7.20
CA SER A 96 -9.88 -5.07 8.10
C SER A 96 -8.54 -5.62 8.58
N LEU A 97 -8.32 -5.52 9.89
CA LEU A 97 -7.18 -6.08 10.60
C LEU A 97 -7.17 -7.61 10.52
N ASP A 98 -8.12 -8.17 9.82
CA ASP A 98 -8.08 -9.55 9.44
C ASP A 98 -6.81 -9.72 8.60
N ASN A 99 -5.81 -10.27 9.28
CA ASN A 99 -4.57 -10.78 8.69
C ASN A 99 -4.87 -11.87 7.66
N SER A 100 -6.01 -11.77 6.97
CA SER A 100 -6.35 -12.70 5.92
C SER A 100 -5.31 -12.53 4.83
N ARG A 101 -4.82 -13.64 4.33
CA ARG A 101 -3.87 -13.65 3.21
C ARG A 101 -4.44 -12.93 1.98
N ALA A 102 -5.77 -12.83 1.91
CA ALA A 102 -6.50 -12.15 0.85
C ALA A 102 -6.32 -10.63 0.95
N GLU A 103 -6.58 -10.04 2.13
CA GLU A 103 -6.44 -8.60 2.37
C GLU A 103 -5.00 -8.11 2.16
N ARG A 104 -4.03 -8.83 2.75
CA ARG A 104 -2.61 -8.51 2.53
C ARG A 104 -2.24 -8.57 1.04
N ARG A 105 -2.78 -9.53 0.31
CA ARG A 105 -2.53 -9.69 -1.13
C ARG A 105 -3.14 -8.55 -1.93
N ALA A 106 -4.37 -8.14 -1.63
CA ALA A 106 -5.04 -7.00 -2.25
C ALA A 106 -4.29 -5.68 -1.97
N ASN A 107 -3.84 -5.47 -0.74
CA ASN A 107 -3.04 -4.30 -0.37
C ASN A 107 -1.69 -4.24 -1.09
N ILE A 108 -0.96 -5.35 -1.20
CA ILE A 108 0.31 -5.41 -1.95
C ILE A 108 0.05 -5.13 -3.44
N PHE A 109 -1.00 -5.72 -4.01
CA PHE A 109 -1.39 -5.45 -5.40
C PHE A 109 -1.70 -3.97 -5.61
N ALA A 110 -2.50 -3.35 -4.73
CA ALA A 110 -2.87 -1.95 -4.82
C ALA A 110 -1.64 -1.02 -4.71
N ALA A 111 -0.74 -1.28 -3.77
CA ALA A 111 0.49 -0.50 -3.62
C ALA A 111 1.38 -0.57 -4.88
N GLU A 112 1.55 -1.76 -5.46
CA GLU A 112 2.34 -1.94 -6.69
C GLU A 112 1.62 -1.37 -7.92
N LEU A 113 0.29 -1.45 -7.98
CA LEU A 113 -0.48 -0.84 -9.05
C LEU A 113 -0.36 0.68 -9.04
N LEU A 114 -0.59 1.30 -7.88
CA LEU A 114 -0.62 2.76 -7.73
C LEU A 114 0.75 3.41 -7.85
N LEU A 115 1.82 2.71 -7.44
CA LEU A 115 3.16 3.27 -7.28
C LEU A 115 4.21 2.49 -8.05
N SER A 116 4.92 3.17 -8.95
CA SER A 116 6.21 2.65 -9.44
C SER A 116 7.26 2.75 -8.34
N ASP A 117 8.36 1.99 -8.45
CA ASP A 117 9.47 2.08 -7.50
C ASP A 117 10.01 3.52 -7.44
N ASP A 118 10.18 4.18 -8.59
CA ASP A 118 10.64 5.57 -8.69
C ASP A 118 9.70 6.60 -8.04
N ASN A 119 8.39 6.32 -7.97
CA ASN A 119 7.45 7.22 -7.30
C ASN A 119 7.71 7.36 -5.80
N VAL A 120 8.45 6.42 -5.23
CA VAL A 120 8.81 6.42 -3.81
C VAL A 120 10.31 6.64 -3.64
N LEU A 121 11.16 5.94 -4.41
CA LEU A 121 12.61 5.99 -4.27
C LEU A 121 13.18 7.40 -4.49
N LYS A 122 12.72 8.12 -5.52
CA LYS A 122 13.20 9.48 -5.82
C LYS A 122 12.85 10.48 -4.72
N PRO A 123 11.57 10.61 -4.27
CA PRO A 123 11.22 11.59 -3.25
C PRO A 123 11.90 11.38 -1.89
N ILE A 124 12.24 10.13 -1.54
CA ILE A 124 12.97 9.82 -0.29
C ILE A 124 14.49 9.95 -0.44
N GLY A 125 15.01 10.38 -1.59
CA GLY A 125 16.45 10.54 -1.82
C GLY A 125 17.23 9.23 -1.87
N TYR A 126 16.59 8.12 -2.27
CA TYR A 126 17.23 6.80 -2.26
C TYR A 126 18.49 6.75 -3.11
N TYR A 127 18.50 7.39 -4.29
CA TYR A 127 19.61 7.26 -5.23
C TYR A 127 20.85 7.97 -4.71
N GLU A 128 20.69 9.15 -4.10
CA GLU A 128 21.75 9.91 -3.47
C GLU A 128 22.30 9.15 -2.26
N PHE A 129 21.40 8.72 -1.37
CA PHE A 129 21.78 7.91 -0.20
C PHE A 129 22.51 6.62 -0.58
N ASN A 130 22.04 5.92 -1.60
CA ASN A 130 22.68 4.69 -2.06
C ASN A 130 24.05 4.92 -2.66
N ALA A 131 24.27 6.05 -3.34
CA ALA A 131 25.61 6.43 -3.81
C ALA A 131 26.59 6.66 -2.65
N ASP A 132 26.17 7.43 -1.64
CA ASP A 132 26.97 7.70 -0.44
C ASP A 132 27.27 6.41 0.34
N ARG A 133 26.29 5.52 0.44
CA ARG A 133 26.43 4.20 1.07
C ARG A 133 27.46 3.34 0.35
N LEU A 134 27.43 3.27 -0.98
CA LEU A 134 28.40 2.52 -1.77
C LEU A 134 29.81 3.10 -1.62
N GLN A 135 29.94 4.42 -1.56
CA GLN A 135 31.23 5.08 -1.31
C GLN A 135 31.75 4.76 0.09
N LEU A 136 30.89 4.80 1.12
CA LEU A 136 31.24 4.37 2.47
C LEU A 136 31.74 2.91 2.46
N GLU A 137 30.99 1.99 1.87
CA GLU A 137 31.35 0.57 1.82
C GLU A 137 32.73 0.35 1.15
N ALA A 138 33.02 1.09 0.07
CA ALA A 138 34.29 1.02 -0.63
C ALA A 138 35.46 1.57 0.23
N SER A 139 35.20 2.50 1.16
CA SER A 139 36.19 3.09 2.04
C SER A 139 36.49 2.25 3.30
N LEU A 140 35.60 1.31 3.63
CA LEU A 140 35.74 0.49 4.83
C LEU A 140 36.86 -0.56 4.68
N PRO A 141 37.66 -0.82 5.76
CA PRO A 141 38.64 -1.87 5.73
C PRO A 141 38.00 -3.25 5.46
N SER A 142 38.68 -4.06 4.64
CA SER A 142 38.17 -5.41 4.23
C SER A 142 37.88 -6.33 5.43
N ARG A 143 38.56 -6.10 6.57
CA ARG A 143 38.44 -6.89 7.80
C ARG A 143 37.73 -6.17 8.94
N CYS A 144 36.92 -5.14 8.64
CA CYS A 144 36.16 -4.47 9.71
C CYS A 144 35.02 -5.39 10.22
N SER A 145 34.75 -5.29 11.54
CA SER A 145 33.68 -6.07 12.16
C SER A 145 32.32 -5.64 11.65
N SER A 146 31.33 -6.55 11.69
CA SER A 146 29.93 -6.24 11.34
C SER A 146 29.36 -5.12 12.20
N ALA A 147 29.74 -5.06 13.49
CA ALA A 147 29.31 -3.99 14.40
C ALA A 147 29.86 -2.62 13.99
N TYR A 148 31.13 -2.54 13.60
CA TYR A 148 31.74 -1.29 13.12
C TYR A 148 31.08 -0.82 11.82
N ARG A 149 30.80 -1.74 10.91
CA ARG A 149 30.11 -1.47 9.64
C ARG A 149 28.70 -0.94 9.90
N ALA A 150 27.95 -1.57 10.81
CA ALA A 150 26.62 -1.13 11.19
C ALA A 150 26.62 0.26 11.83
N MET A 151 27.62 0.55 12.70
CA MET A 151 27.79 1.87 13.30
C MET A 151 28.02 2.95 12.23
N LYS A 152 28.94 2.71 11.29
CA LYS A 152 29.23 3.65 10.19
C LYS A 152 28.02 3.87 9.28
N TYR A 153 27.23 2.85 9.06
CA TYR A 153 25.99 2.97 8.32
C TYR A 153 24.95 3.85 9.06
N GLN A 154 24.84 3.72 10.38
CA GLN A 154 23.94 4.58 11.17
C GLN A 154 24.42 6.04 11.19
N GLU A 155 25.72 6.29 11.27
CA GLU A 155 26.29 7.64 11.16
C GLU A 155 25.94 8.26 9.80
N LEU A 156 26.15 7.54 8.70
CA LEU A 156 25.80 8.00 7.37
C LEU A 156 24.30 8.30 7.24
N LEU A 157 23.43 7.44 7.78
CA LEU A 157 21.99 7.64 7.73
C LEU A 157 21.56 8.91 8.47
N GLN A 158 22.13 9.15 9.66
CA GLN A 158 21.86 10.36 10.44
C GLN A 158 22.34 11.63 9.72
N GLU A 159 23.55 11.60 9.17
CA GLU A 159 24.13 12.69 8.40
C GLU A 159 23.27 12.98 7.16
N PHE A 160 22.88 11.95 6.42
CA PHE A 160 22.04 12.08 5.23
C PHE A 160 20.69 12.71 5.56
N GLN A 161 20.00 12.27 6.62
CA GLN A 161 18.73 12.84 7.07
C GLN A 161 18.85 14.30 7.51
N TYR A 162 20.00 14.67 8.14
CA TYR A 162 20.27 16.05 8.54
C TYR A 162 20.56 16.96 7.36
N THR A 163 21.36 16.52 6.40
CA THR A 163 21.78 17.33 5.25
C THR A 163 20.71 17.44 4.17
N HIS A 164 19.82 16.48 4.07
CA HIS A 164 18.73 16.40 3.08
C HIS A 164 17.35 16.68 3.70
N SER A 165 17.22 17.80 4.40
CA SER A 165 15.96 18.20 5.06
C SER A 165 14.77 18.45 4.11
N GLY A 166 15.01 18.46 2.79
CA GLY A 166 13.98 18.61 1.76
C GLY A 166 13.40 17.29 1.23
N LEU A 167 13.77 16.14 1.82
CA LEU A 167 13.22 14.86 1.41
C LEU A 167 11.76 14.72 1.83
N CYS A 168 10.96 14.09 0.95
CA CYS A 168 9.55 13.87 1.24
C CYS A 168 9.36 12.75 2.27
N THR A 169 8.51 13.02 3.23
CA THR A 169 7.95 12.01 4.13
C THR A 169 6.96 11.10 3.38
N PRO A 170 6.67 9.90 3.87
CA PRO A 170 5.62 9.05 3.32
C PRO A 170 4.26 9.73 3.21
N ALA A 171 3.92 10.62 4.16
CA ALA A 171 2.67 11.38 4.15
C ALA A 171 2.62 12.42 3.01
N GLU A 172 3.72 13.13 2.76
CA GLU A 172 3.83 14.09 1.66
C GLU A 172 3.80 13.42 0.30
N ILE A 173 4.43 12.24 0.18
CA ILE A 173 4.35 11.43 -1.05
C ILE A 173 2.89 11.01 -1.29
N ALA A 174 2.20 10.53 -0.27
CA ALA A 174 0.80 10.13 -0.36
C ALA A 174 -0.10 11.28 -0.79
N GLN A 175 0.08 12.46 -0.18
CA GLN A 175 -0.65 13.68 -0.55
C GLN A 175 -0.39 14.08 -2.01
N THR A 176 0.88 14.07 -2.45
CA THR A 176 1.26 14.41 -3.83
C THR A 176 0.69 13.44 -4.85
N LYS A 177 0.59 12.15 -4.49
CA LYS A 177 0.02 11.10 -5.35
C LYS A 177 -1.49 10.98 -5.27
N GLY A 178 -2.13 11.67 -4.32
CA GLY A 178 -3.58 11.61 -4.11
C GLY A 178 -4.06 10.21 -3.70
N ILE A 179 -3.31 9.53 -2.82
CA ILE A 179 -3.61 8.19 -2.30
C ILE A 179 -3.47 8.15 -0.78
N GLU A 180 -3.98 7.08 -0.17
CA GLU A 180 -3.82 6.87 1.27
C GLU A 180 -2.38 6.48 1.65
N LYS A 181 -1.87 7.07 2.76
CA LYS A 181 -0.48 6.91 3.23
C LYS A 181 -0.07 5.45 3.41
N HIS A 182 -0.96 4.59 3.91
CA HIS A 182 -0.62 3.19 4.15
C HIS A 182 -0.16 2.44 2.90
N PHE A 183 -0.56 2.85 1.67
CA PHE A 183 -0.04 2.26 0.44
C PHE A 183 1.42 2.67 0.16
N ILE A 184 1.84 3.86 0.60
CA ILE A 184 3.27 4.23 0.61
C ILE A 184 4.04 3.32 1.57
N ASP A 185 3.50 3.08 2.78
CA ASP A 185 4.13 2.21 3.77
C ASP A 185 4.23 0.76 3.27
N PHE A 186 3.17 0.23 2.61
CA PHE A 186 3.23 -1.06 1.92
C PHE A 186 4.31 -1.08 0.84
N LYS A 187 4.41 -0.02 0.03
CA LYS A 187 5.42 0.06 -1.04
C LYS A 187 6.83 0.11 -0.49
N LEU A 188 7.09 0.87 0.58
CA LEU A 188 8.39 0.91 1.27
C LEU A 188 8.79 -0.48 1.78
N ASN A 189 7.84 -1.23 2.38
CA ASN A 189 8.12 -2.60 2.80
C ASN A 189 8.45 -3.53 1.63
N ILE A 190 7.72 -3.43 0.53
CA ILE A 190 8.00 -4.21 -0.67
C ILE A 190 9.39 -3.89 -1.20
N LEU A 191 9.77 -2.62 -1.24
CA LEU A 191 11.11 -2.19 -1.67
C LEU A 191 12.20 -2.73 -0.74
N ALA A 192 11.99 -2.65 0.59
CA ALA A 192 12.91 -3.24 1.56
C ALA A 192 13.04 -4.77 1.38
N GLU A 193 11.93 -5.49 1.16
CA GLU A 193 11.92 -6.93 0.86
C GLU A 193 12.60 -7.26 -0.48
N LYS A 194 12.59 -6.33 -1.46
CA LYS A 194 13.36 -6.41 -2.72
C LYS A 194 14.86 -6.17 -2.53
N GLY A 195 15.29 -5.76 -1.32
CA GLY A 195 16.69 -5.53 -0.98
C GLY A 195 17.16 -4.08 -1.08
N TYR A 196 16.27 -3.12 -1.31
CA TYR A 196 16.62 -1.71 -1.27
C TYR A 196 16.94 -1.28 0.16
N GLN A 197 18.09 -0.63 0.35
CA GLN A 197 18.50 -0.04 1.63
C GLN A 197 17.94 1.38 1.70
N LEU A 198 16.75 1.52 2.29
CA LEU A 198 16.01 2.77 2.27
C LEU A 198 16.55 3.77 3.31
N PRO A 199 16.66 5.08 3.00
CA PRO A 199 17.01 6.13 3.96
C PRO A 199 15.87 6.47 4.93
N VAL A 200 14.67 5.97 4.67
CA VAL A 200 13.48 6.12 5.51
C VAL A 200 12.99 4.73 5.93
N LEU A 201 12.78 4.55 7.22
CA LEU A 201 12.20 3.31 7.73
C LEU A 201 10.69 3.33 7.53
N PRO A 202 10.10 2.25 6.96
CA PRO A 202 8.65 2.14 6.89
C PRO A 202 8.05 2.11 8.29
N GLU A 203 6.99 2.88 8.51
CA GLU A 203 6.27 2.93 9.79
C GLU A 203 5.38 1.70 10.07
N LEU A 204 5.40 0.71 9.20
CA LEU A 204 4.67 -0.56 9.39
C LEU A 204 5.30 -1.40 10.53
N ARG A 205 5.49 -0.79 11.68
CA ARG A 205 5.67 -1.51 12.94
C ARG A 205 4.30 -1.97 13.43
N SER A 206 4.31 -2.91 14.37
CA SER A 206 3.16 -3.46 15.08
C SER A 206 2.16 -2.41 15.63
N ASP A 207 2.51 -1.14 15.60
CA ASP A 207 1.67 -0.02 16.03
C ASP A 207 0.57 0.32 15.01
N PHE A 208 0.77 0.02 13.72
CA PHE A 208 -0.31 0.10 12.73
C PHE A 208 -1.51 -0.79 13.12
N LEU A 209 -1.24 -1.96 13.69
CA LEU A 209 -2.26 -2.85 14.25
C LEU A 209 -2.92 -2.28 15.51
N LYS A 210 -2.18 -1.49 16.32
CA LYS A 210 -2.69 -0.94 17.58
C LYS A 210 -3.52 0.33 17.41
N ASP A 211 -3.15 1.21 16.49
CA ASP A 211 -3.88 2.45 16.25
C ASP A 211 -5.22 2.21 15.52
N SER A 212 -5.27 1.24 14.62
CA SER A 212 -6.52 0.80 14.01
C SER A 212 -7.46 0.14 15.04
N MET A 213 -6.94 -0.60 16.04
CA MET A 213 -7.75 -1.17 17.14
C MET A 213 -8.32 -0.09 18.08
N LYS A 214 -7.61 1.03 18.29
CA LYS A 214 -8.11 2.11 19.17
C LYS A 214 -9.23 2.94 18.55
N ASN A 215 -9.26 3.04 17.22
CA ASN A 215 -10.26 3.82 16.50
C ASN A 215 -11.50 3.00 16.08
N GLY A 216 -11.45 1.66 16.16
CA GLY A 216 -12.52 0.75 15.74
C GLY A 216 -13.51 0.33 16.83
N CYS A 217 -13.23 0.56 18.12
CA CYS A 217 -14.11 0.16 19.22
C CYS A 217 -14.76 1.37 19.92
N ARG A 218 -15.64 2.09 19.23
CA ARG A 218 -16.76 2.75 19.89
C ARG A 218 -18.00 1.91 19.62
N GLU A 219 -18.27 1.00 20.53
CA GLU A 219 -19.56 0.31 20.63
C GLU A 219 -20.67 1.36 20.64
N SER A 220 -21.42 1.46 19.56
CA SER A 220 -22.74 2.07 19.60
C SER A 220 -23.64 1.10 20.35
N LYS A 221 -23.86 1.33 21.66
CA LYS A 221 -25.00 0.76 22.38
C LYS A 221 -26.25 1.24 21.68
N VAL A 222 -26.84 0.38 20.86
CA VAL A 222 -28.23 0.51 20.44
C VAL A 222 -29.07 0.14 21.65
N THR A 223 -29.59 1.13 22.38
CA THR A 223 -30.70 0.95 23.27
C THR A 223 -31.93 0.72 22.40
N MET A 224 -32.44 -0.50 22.42
CA MET A 224 -33.82 -0.77 22.03
C MET A 224 -34.73 -0.22 23.13
N ASP A 225 -35.52 0.76 22.83
CA ASP A 225 -36.81 1.06 23.46
C ASP A 225 -37.90 0.83 22.41
#